data_e9ba189f34467a883b20153cbc17e778
#
_entry.id   e9ba189f34467a883b20153cbc17e778
#
_cell.length_a   1.000
_cell.length_b   1.000
_cell.length_c   1.000
_cell.angle_alpha   90.00
_cell.angle_beta   90.00
_cell.angle_gamma   90.00
#
_symmetry.space_group_name_H-M   'P 1'
#
loop_
_entity.id
_entity.type
_entity.pdbx_description
1 polymer ?
#
loop_
_entity_poly.entity_id
_entity_poly.type
_entity_poly.pdbx_seq_one_letter_code
_entity_poly.pdbx_strand_id
1 'polypeptide(L)'
;MTGAPDDRESEANIGLNGDTAGGLQMNNPEFNRHPQSGYRMLRDSGPVVTLPGIIPSRANADAHLVGRHADVLTVLRSPDVFSSRFDAVHIGQVRPLIPLQIDPPDHAKYRKLLDPLFAPRRIALLEDRTRALVSDLVEAVADDGGCNYHAAVSEPLPSTVFLELLGLPVSRATEFVALKDGIIRPPARTPEERSAMVDAAGARIYAVLQEVLDERLEAPRDDFISGFLDAEVDGERLTPEEVIDICYLFFLAGLDTVTASLDCMMARLALHPAERRRLADDPSVIPHAVEEMLRWETPVTSVVRVTTQDTELSGCPIAADEVVSVVLGSANTDERAWDEAEAVDVDRRVNKHLAFGGGVHRCLGSHLARMELRVVLEEWHARIPEYRVPEGVELDYSPGLRQIADLPLVW
;
A
#
# COMPACT_ATOMS: atom_id res chain seq x y z
N MET A 1 1.68 45.73 29.89
CA MET A 1 0.56 45.23 29.08
C MET A 1 1.15 44.85 27.74
N THR A 2 1.53 43.61 27.59
CA THR A 2 2.07 43.04 26.37
C THR A 2 1.10 41.92 25.99
N GLY A 3 0.34 42.19 24.93
CA GLY A 3 -0.62 41.24 24.40
C GLY A 3 0.09 40.02 23.81
N ALA A 4 -0.39 38.86 24.15
CA ALA A 4 -0.03 37.61 23.52
C ALA A 4 -0.53 37.64 22.05
N PRO A 5 0.18 37.01 21.11
CA PRO A 5 -0.30 36.88 19.76
C PRO A 5 -1.53 35.94 19.69
N ASP A 6 -2.49 36.35 18.90
CA ASP A 6 -3.74 35.64 18.66
C ASP A 6 -3.46 34.36 17.82
N ASP A 7 -3.59 33.19 18.42
CA ASP A 7 -3.36 31.87 17.82
C ASP A 7 -4.45 31.45 16.79
N ARG A 8 -5.21 32.39 16.25
CA ARG A 8 -6.33 32.10 15.33
C ARG A 8 -6.04 32.26 13.83
N GLU A 9 -4.82 32.60 13.45
CA GLU A 9 -4.47 32.77 12.02
C GLU A 9 -3.69 31.58 11.40
N SER A 10 -3.56 30.46 12.05
CA SER A 10 -2.94 29.26 11.49
C SER A 10 -3.96 28.19 11.04
N GLU A 11 -5.24 28.49 10.94
CA GLU A 11 -6.19 27.66 10.19
C GLU A 11 -5.90 27.80 8.68
N ALA A 12 -4.73 27.27 8.36
CA ALA A 12 -4.12 27.33 7.05
C ALA A 12 -4.96 26.62 6.01
N ASN A 13 -5.26 27.34 4.98
CA ASN A 13 -5.48 26.97 3.60
C ASN A 13 -5.04 25.52 3.28
N ILE A 14 -5.89 24.55 3.58
CA ILE A 14 -5.75 23.18 3.07
C ILE A 14 -6.20 23.25 1.63
N GLY A 15 -5.27 23.61 0.75
CA GLY A 15 -5.46 23.61 -0.68
C GLY A 15 -5.66 22.16 -1.16
N LEU A 16 -6.92 21.79 -1.38
CA LEU A 16 -7.27 20.62 -2.18
C LEU A 16 -6.90 20.95 -3.63
N ASN A 17 -5.67 20.66 -4.06
CA ASN A 17 -5.27 20.79 -5.44
C ASN A 17 -5.72 19.56 -6.21
N GLY A 18 -6.68 19.74 -7.13
CA GLY A 18 -7.36 18.72 -7.90
C GLY A 18 -6.54 18.03 -9.01
N ASP A 19 -5.24 17.86 -8.85
CA ASP A 19 -4.38 17.30 -9.88
C ASP A 19 -3.92 15.90 -9.53
N THR A 20 -4.87 14.94 -9.40
CA THR A 20 -4.57 13.55 -9.75
C THR A 20 -5.74 12.63 -9.47
N ALA A 21 -6.08 11.80 -10.45
CA ALA A 21 -6.93 10.63 -10.28
C ALA A 21 -6.34 9.70 -9.22
N GLY A 22 -7.05 9.47 -8.11
CA GLY A 22 -6.75 8.36 -7.22
C GLY A 22 -6.28 8.67 -5.81
N GLY A 23 -6.68 9.77 -5.20
CA GLY A 23 -6.41 9.94 -3.77
C GLY A 23 -6.60 11.37 -3.29
N LEU A 24 -6.80 11.50 -1.99
CA LEU A 24 -6.70 12.76 -1.29
C LEU A 24 -5.24 13.23 -1.42
N GLN A 25 -4.86 13.83 -2.55
CA GLN A 25 -3.55 14.44 -2.70
C GLN A 25 -3.58 15.78 -1.97
N MET A 26 -3.28 15.71 -0.73
CA MET A 26 -2.92 16.89 0.02
C MET A 26 -1.40 17.07 -0.14
N ASN A 27 -1.00 17.92 -1.08
CA ASN A 27 0.40 18.34 -1.27
C ASN A 27 0.89 19.23 -0.12
N ASN A 28 0.48 18.91 1.10
CA ASN A 28 0.93 19.56 2.31
C ASN A 28 1.87 18.60 3.06
N PRO A 29 3.17 18.88 3.15
CA PRO A 29 4.14 18.04 3.88
C PRO A 29 3.71 17.77 5.33
N GLU A 30 3.10 18.73 6.01
CA GLU A 30 2.59 18.58 7.37
C GLU A 30 1.46 17.56 7.44
N PHE A 31 0.53 17.59 6.46
CA PHE A 31 -0.52 16.59 6.36
C PHE A 31 0.05 15.19 6.04
N ASN A 32 1.01 15.10 5.14
CA ASN A 32 1.65 13.81 4.84
C ASN A 32 2.39 13.25 6.07
N ARG A 33 2.93 14.12 6.91
CA ARG A 33 3.58 13.74 8.18
C ARG A 33 2.57 13.33 9.25
N HIS A 34 1.47 14.06 9.38
CA HIS A 34 0.43 13.91 10.40
C HIS A 34 -0.99 13.86 9.81
N PRO A 35 -1.36 12.80 9.07
CA PRO A 35 -2.59 12.76 8.30
C PRO A 35 -3.88 12.69 9.14
N GLN A 36 -3.77 12.39 10.45
CA GLN A 36 -4.92 12.14 11.33
C GLN A 36 -5.83 13.37 11.46
N SER A 37 -5.26 14.58 11.50
CA SER A 37 -6.04 15.83 11.55
C SER A 37 -6.91 16.03 10.29
N GLY A 38 -6.33 15.77 9.12
CA GLY A 38 -7.06 15.82 7.86
C GLY A 38 -8.09 14.70 7.72
N TYR A 39 -7.79 13.50 8.21
CA TYR A 39 -8.76 12.41 8.27
C TYR A 39 -9.96 12.75 9.17
N ARG A 40 -9.72 13.37 10.35
CA ARG A 40 -10.79 13.85 11.22
C ARG A 40 -11.64 14.89 10.50
N MET A 41 -11.01 15.90 9.89
CA MET A 41 -11.71 16.94 9.14
C MET A 41 -12.56 16.34 8.00
N LEU A 42 -12.06 15.35 7.27
CA LEU A 42 -12.83 14.63 6.25
C LEU A 42 -14.10 14.00 6.85
N ARG A 43 -13.95 13.26 7.97
CA ARG A 43 -15.08 12.60 8.64
C ARG A 43 -16.11 13.58 9.20
N ASP A 44 -15.66 14.73 9.71
CA ASP A 44 -16.51 15.79 10.28
C ASP A 44 -17.27 16.57 9.20
N SER A 45 -16.67 16.71 8.01
CA SER A 45 -17.32 17.37 6.86
C SER A 45 -18.55 16.62 6.33
N GLY A 46 -18.63 15.30 6.57
CA GLY A 46 -19.79 14.51 6.18
C GLY A 46 -19.46 13.05 5.90
N PRO A 47 -20.46 12.21 5.60
CA PRO A 47 -20.25 10.83 5.19
C PRO A 47 -19.57 10.73 3.82
N VAL A 48 -19.91 11.68 2.91
CA VAL A 48 -19.32 11.82 1.57
C VAL A 48 -18.94 13.28 1.37
N VAL A 49 -17.70 13.52 0.93
CA VAL A 49 -17.23 14.85 0.54
C VAL A 49 -17.00 14.84 -0.96
N THR A 50 -17.79 15.61 -1.71
CA THR A 50 -17.72 15.68 -3.17
C THR A 50 -16.76 16.79 -3.60
N LEU A 51 -15.82 16.43 -4.46
CA LEU A 51 -14.91 17.34 -5.15
C LEU A 51 -15.32 17.42 -6.62
N PRO A 52 -15.97 18.52 -7.05
CA PRO A 52 -16.55 18.58 -8.38
C PRO A 52 -15.47 18.74 -9.45
N GLY A 53 -15.61 17.99 -10.55
CA GLY A 53 -14.87 18.18 -11.79
C GLY A 53 -13.37 17.91 -11.70
N ILE A 54 -12.89 17.13 -10.72
CA ILE A 54 -11.45 16.96 -10.48
C ILE A 54 -10.81 15.77 -11.20
N ILE A 55 -11.55 14.99 -11.97
CA ILE A 55 -11.05 13.80 -12.69
C ILE A 55 -10.96 14.11 -14.21
N PRO A 56 -9.87 14.72 -14.71
CA PRO A 56 -9.74 15.11 -16.11
C PRO A 56 -9.84 13.92 -17.08
N SER A 57 -9.27 12.78 -16.71
CA SER A 57 -9.29 11.55 -17.51
C SER A 57 -10.70 10.97 -17.71
N ARG A 58 -11.70 11.44 -16.95
CA ARG A 58 -13.09 11.01 -17.00
C ARG A 58 -14.06 12.17 -17.26
N ALA A 59 -13.74 13.00 -18.26
CA ALA A 59 -14.56 14.15 -18.67
C ALA A 59 -14.91 15.12 -17.52
N ASN A 60 -13.98 15.33 -16.60
CA ASN A 60 -14.14 16.11 -15.37
C ASN A 60 -15.25 15.56 -14.46
N ALA A 61 -15.32 14.25 -14.30
CA ALA A 61 -16.21 13.61 -13.33
C ALA A 61 -15.90 14.08 -11.90
N ASP A 62 -16.91 14.02 -11.05
CA ASP A 62 -16.77 14.29 -9.63
C ASP A 62 -16.02 13.16 -8.92
N ALA A 63 -15.30 13.49 -7.86
CA ALA A 63 -14.72 12.52 -6.94
C ALA A 63 -15.38 12.63 -5.56
N HIS A 64 -15.81 11.50 -5.04
CA HIS A 64 -16.48 11.39 -3.75
C HIS A 64 -15.54 10.75 -2.75
N LEU A 65 -15.14 11.50 -1.71
CA LEU A 65 -14.26 11.02 -0.66
C LEU A 65 -15.10 10.41 0.46
N VAL A 66 -14.82 9.15 0.81
CA VAL A 66 -15.51 8.40 1.86
C VAL A 66 -14.50 8.02 2.94
N GLY A 67 -14.65 8.58 4.15
CA GLY A 67 -13.68 8.42 5.24
C GLY A 67 -14.21 7.80 6.53
N ARG A 68 -15.53 7.68 6.73
CA ARG A 68 -16.12 7.05 7.92
C ARG A 68 -16.05 5.53 7.80
N HIS A 69 -15.65 4.84 8.86
CA HIS A 69 -15.41 3.40 8.86
C HIS A 69 -16.62 2.58 8.33
N ALA A 70 -17.84 2.89 8.76
CA ALA A 70 -19.03 2.17 8.33
C ALA A 70 -19.31 2.35 6.83
N ASP A 71 -19.14 3.59 6.30
CA ASP A 71 -19.36 3.91 4.89
C ASP A 71 -18.27 3.27 4.01
N VAL A 72 -17.01 3.31 4.46
CA VAL A 72 -15.88 2.63 3.82
C VAL A 72 -16.16 1.13 3.71
N LEU A 73 -16.62 0.47 4.78
CA LEU A 73 -17.00 -0.94 4.74
C LEU A 73 -18.15 -1.22 3.78
N THR A 74 -19.13 -0.33 3.71
CA THR A 74 -20.25 -0.45 2.77
C THR A 74 -19.75 -0.45 1.33
N VAL A 75 -18.92 0.53 0.97
CA VAL A 75 -18.34 0.61 -0.39
C VAL A 75 -17.52 -0.64 -0.72
N LEU A 76 -16.63 -1.06 0.19
CA LEU A 76 -15.75 -2.22 -0.05
C LEU A 76 -16.50 -3.56 -0.16
N ARG A 77 -17.72 -3.64 0.37
CA ARG A 77 -18.53 -4.87 0.40
C ARG A 77 -19.63 -4.93 -0.66
N SER A 78 -19.79 -3.88 -1.44
CA SER A 78 -20.82 -3.76 -2.46
C SER A 78 -20.22 -3.60 -3.87
N PRO A 79 -19.50 -4.62 -4.38
CA PRO A 79 -18.79 -4.54 -5.66
C PRO A 79 -19.75 -4.42 -6.86
N ASP A 80 -20.99 -4.81 -6.71
CA ASP A 80 -22.07 -4.65 -7.69
C ASP A 80 -22.47 -3.18 -7.92
N VAL A 81 -22.28 -2.34 -6.90
CA VAL A 81 -22.54 -0.89 -6.95
C VAL A 81 -21.24 -0.09 -7.12
N PHE A 82 -20.18 -0.50 -6.45
CA PHE A 82 -18.88 0.17 -6.40
C PHE A 82 -17.80 -0.71 -7.05
N SER A 83 -17.69 -0.61 -8.35
CA SER A 83 -16.84 -1.43 -9.21
C SER A 83 -15.36 -1.08 -9.07
N SER A 84 -14.51 -2.11 -9.18
CA SER A 84 -13.05 -1.98 -9.32
C SER A 84 -12.58 -1.96 -10.77
N ARG A 85 -13.47 -1.72 -11.72
CA ARG A 85 -13.23 -1.86 -13.16
C ARG A 85 -11.97 -1.14 -13.64
N PHE A 86 -11.50 -1.52 -14.83
CA PHE A 86 -10.24 -1.12 -15.44
C PHE A 86 -9.95 0.39 -15.41
N ASP A 87 -10.95 1.23 -15.67
CA ASP A 87 -10.83 2.69 -15.74
C ASP A 87 -10.88 3.39 -14.38
N ALA A 88 -10.95 2.63 -13.26
CA ALA A 88 -10.88 3.21 -11.92
C ALA A 88 -9.48 3.78 -11.61
N VAL A 89 -8.42 3.10 -12.08
CA VAL A 89 -7.02 3.52 -11.86
C VAL A 89 -6.17 3.20 -13.09
N HIS A 90 -5.32 4.15 -13.49
CA HIS A 90 -4.31 3.95 -14.54
C HIS A 90 -2.90 3.93 -13.94
N ILE A 91 -2.24 2.78 -14.08
CA ILE A 91 -0.87 2.52 -13.60
C ILE A 91 -0.03 1.83 -14.70
N GLY A 92 -0.14 2.31 -15.94
CA GLY A 92 0.60 1.82 -17.10
C GLY A 92 0.10 0.51 -17.70
N GLN A 93 -1.03 -0.02 -17.20
CA GLN A 93 -1.61 -1.25 -17.72
C GLN A 93 -2.36 -1.02 -19.04
N VAL A 94 -2.31 -1.99 -19.95
CA VAL A 94 -3.03 -1.97 -21.23
C VAL A 94 -4.28 -2.85 -21.22
N ARG A 95 -4.44 -3.71 -20.21
CA ARG A 95 -5.57 -4.59 -19.95
C ARG A 95 -5.91 -4.55 -18.46
N PRO A 96 -7.11 -5.01 -18.05
CA PRO A 96 -7.46 -5.10 -16.63
C PRO A 96 -6.46 -5.95 -15.86
N LEU A 97 -5.95 -5.43 -14.73
CA LEU A 97 -5.06 -6.16 -13.84
C LEU A 97 -5.83 -7.20 -13.02
N ILE A 98 -5.43 -8.45 -13.13
CA ILE A 98 -6.11 -9.60 -12.53
C ILE A 98 -5.53 -9.89 -11.13
N PRO A 99 -6.36 -10.01 -10.07
CA PRO A 99 -7.81 -9.84 -10.00
C PRO A 99 -8.27 -8.43 -9.58
N LEU A 100 -7.38 -7.45 -9.47
CA LEU A 100 -7.64 -6.13 -8.87
C LEU A 100 -8.76 -5.35 -9.60
N GLN A 101 -8.76 -5.42 -10.93
CA GLN A 101 -9.66 -4.66 -11.80
C GLN A 101 -10.74 -5.54 -12.43
N ILE A 102 -11.05 -6.66 -11.80
CA ILE A 102 -12.09 -7.60 -12.21
C ILE A 102 -13.17 -7.63 -11.14
N ASP A 103 -14.43 -7.45 -11.51
CA ASP A 103 -15.55 -7.56 -10.59
C ASP A 103 -16.13 -8.99 -10.54
N PRO A 104 -16.88 -9.36 -9.48
CA PRO A 104 -17.68 -10.58 -9.49
C PRO A 104 -18.69 -10.61 -10.66
N PRO A 105 -19.00 -11.80 -11.25
CA PRO A 105 -18.59 -13.11 -10.77
C PRO A 105 -17.17 -13.53 -11.18
N ASP A 106 -16.59 -12.94 -12.22
CA ASP A 106 -15.32 -13.37 -12.81
C ASP A 106 -14.13 -13.24 -11.85
N HIS A 107 -14.16 -12.25 -10.96
CA HIS A 107 -13.18 -12.10 -9.89
C HIS A 107 -12.98 -13.39 -9.07
N ALA A 108 -14.07 -14.11 -8.78
CA ALA A 108 -14.02 -15.32 -7.97
C ALA A 108 -13.23 -16.46 -8.64
N LYS A 109 -13.23 -16.53 -9.99
CA LYS A 109 -12.43 -17.47 -10.78
C LYS A 109 -10.95 -17.32 -10.41
N TYR A 110 -10.42 -16.12 -10.50
CA TYR A 110 -9.01 -15.85 -10.23
C TYR A 110 -8.65 -15.98 -8.74
N ARG A 111 -9.51 -15.53 -7.83
CA ARG A 111 -9.27 -15.69 -6.39
C ARG A 111 -9.20 -17.16 -5.97
N LYS A 112 -10.03 -18.03 -6.54
CA LYS A 112 -9.99 -19.47 -6.30
C LYS A 112 -8.62 -20.09 -6.65
N LEU A 113 -7.96 -19.57 -7.69
CA LEU A 113 -6.62 -19.96 -8.08
C LEU A 113 -5.54 -19.35 -7.17
N LEU A 114 -5.65 -18.03 -6.89
CA LEU A 114 -4.58 -17.26 -6.26
C LEU A 114 -4.55 -17.38 -4.73
N ASP A 115 -5.74 -17.45 -4.07
CA ASP A 115 -5.81 -17.50 -2.59
C ASP A 115 -5.02 -18.66 -1.97
N PRO A 116 -5.00 -19.90 -2.53
CA PRO A 116 -4.21 -20.99 -1.98
C PRO A 116 -2.70 -20.72 -1.96
N LEU A 117 -2.17 -19.93 -2.90
CA LEU A 117 -0.74 -19.62 -3.00
C LEU A 117 -0.28 -18.68 -1.88
N PHE A 118 -1.19 -17.85 -1.36
CA PHE A 118 -0.94 -16.91 -0.27
C PHE A 118 -1.55 -17.37 1.06
N ALA A 119 -2.02 -18.62 1.12
CA ALA A 119 -2.56 -19.17 2.35
C ALA A 119 -1.49 -19.26 3.45
N PRO A 120 -1.84 -19.11 4.76
CA PRO A 120 -0.88 -19.10 5.87
C PRO A 120 0.10 -20.26 5.86
N ARG A 121 -0.33 -21.47 5.46
CA ARG A 121 0.53 -22.65 5.37
C ARG A 121 1.62 -22.52 4.30
N ARG A 122 1.33 -21.88 3.17
CA ARG A 122 2.32 -21.65 2.10
C ARG A 122 3.30 -20.56 2.52
N ILE A 123 2.80 -19.49 3.10
CA ILE A 123 3.63 -18.39 3.58
C ILE A 123 4.57 -18.84 4.71
N ALA A 124 4.13 -19.72 5.61
CA ALA A 124 4.98 -20.25 6.66
C ALA A 124 6.22 -21.01 6.12
N LEU A 125 6.18 -21.55 4.91
CA LEU A 125 7.34 -22.20 4.28
C LEU A 125 8.42 -21.20 3.82
N LEU A 126 8.08 -19.94 3.71
CA LEU A 126 9.00 -18.87 3.29
C LEU A 126 9.71 -18.22 4.49
N GLU A 127 9.22 -18.43 5.72
CA GLU A 127 9.67 -17.69 6.89
C GLU A 127 11.16 -17.85 7.18
N ASP A 128 11.68 -19.09 7.18
CA ASP A 128 13.11 -19.35 7.48
C ASP A 128 14.02 -18.64 6.48
N ARG A 129 13.66 -18.67 5.20
CA ARG A 129 14.42 -17.99 4.12
C ARG A 129 14.33 -16.47 4.25
N THR A 130 13.14 -15.95 4.50
CA THR A 130 12.92 -14.50 4.72
C THR A 130 13.70 -14.05 5.94
N ARG A 131 13.71 -14.83 7.03
CA ARG A 131 14.47 -14.55 8.25
C ARG A 131 15.97 -14.52 7.99
N ALA A 132 16.50 -15.47 7.24
CA ALA A 132 17.91 -15.47 6.86
C ALA A 132 18.27 -14.21 6.06
N LEU A 133 17.47 -13.84 5.06
CA LEU A 133 17.66 -12.61 4.29
C LEU A 133 17.64 -11.36 5.18
N VAL A 134 16.66 -11.25 6.08
CA VAL A 134 16.56 -10.10 7.01
C VAL A 134 17.77 -10.06 7.93
N SER A 135 18.22 -11.24 8.45
CA SER A 135 19.43 -11.34 9.27
C SER A 135 20.65 -10.78 8.53
N ASP A 136 20.86 -11.19 7.28
CA ASP A 136 21.98 -10.72 6.45
C ASP A 136 21.92 -9.19 6.21
N LEU A 137 20.73 -8.65 5.93
CA LEU A 137 20.54 -7.20 5.73
C LEU A 137 20.83 -6.40 7.01
N VAL A 138 20.38 -6.89 8.17
CA VAL A 138 20.63 -6.23 9.47
C VAL A 138 22.10 -6.34 9.87
N GLU A 139 22.71 -7.51 9.70
CA GLU A 139 24.14 -7.72 10.00
C GLU A 139 25.04 -6.82 9.16
N ALA A 140 24.65 -6.54 7.91
CA ALA A 140 25.44 -5.68 7.02
C ALA A 140 25.59 -4.23 7.52
N VAL A 141 24.71 -3.77 8.42
CA VAL A 141 24.73 -2.39 8.96
C VAL A 141 24.91 -2.30 10.47
N ALA A 142 24.81 -3.42 11.19
CA ALA A 142 24.74 -3.42 12.66
C ALA A 142 25.92 -2.72 13.35
N ASP A 143 27.11 -2.78 12.78
CA ASP A 143 28.35 -2.20 13.33
C ASP A 143 28.62 -0.76 12.83
N ASP A 144 27.82 -0.22 11.90
CA ASP A 144 28.07 1.09 11.27
C ASP A 144 27.64 2.29 12.15
N GLY A 145 26.82 2.04 13.19
CA GLY A 145 26.28 3.08 14.08
C GLY A 145 25.18 3.93 13.43
N GLY A 146 24.75 3.60 12.21
CA GLY A 146 23.65 4.25 11.51
C GLY A 146 23.57 3.85 10.04
N CYS A 147 22.38 4.01 9.43
CA CYS A 147 22.17 3.77 8.01
C CYS A 147 20.98 4.57 7.48
N ASN A 148 20.81 4.62 6.14
CA ASN A 148 19.50 4.88 5.55
C ASN A 148 18.71 3.57 5.55
N TYR A 149 17.75 3.46 6.46
CA TYR A 149 16.98 2.22 6.69
C TYR A 149 16.17 1.79 5.44
N HIS A 150 15.63 2.77 4.71
CA HIS A 150 14.92 2.49 3.45
C HIS A 150 15.80 1.70 2.48
N ALA A 151 16.97 2.24 2.17
CA ALA A 151 17.89 1.63 1.21
C ALA A 151 18.56 0.33 1.73
N ALA A 152 18.78 0.25 3.07
CA ALA A 152 19.46 -0.89 3.67
C ALA A 152 18.55 -2.10 3.90
N VAL A 153 17.28 -1.89 4.23
CA VAL A 153 16.37 -2.96 4.66
C VAL A 153 15.01 -2.92 3.95
N SER A 154 14.31 -1.76 4.01
CA SER A 154 12.91 -1.70 3.56
C SER A 154 12.71 -2.02 2.09
N GLU A 155 13.58 -1.53 1.21
CA GLU A 155 13.48 -1.76 -0.23
C GLU A 155 14.05 -3.11 -0.67
N PRO A 156 15.24 -3.56 -0.21
CA PRO A 156 15.82 -4.83 -0.62
C PRO A 156 15.00 -6.05 -0.23
N LEU A 157 14.40 -6.06 0.97
CA LEU A 157 13.71 -7.24 1.49
C LEU A 157 12.50 -7.64 0.62
N PRO A 158 11.42 -6.84 0.51
CA PRO A 158 10.25 -7.26 -0.26
C PRO A 158 10.58 -7.42 -1.74
N SER A 159 11.54 -6.62 -2.27
CA SER A 159 12.00 -6.75 -3.65
C SER A 159 12.62 -8.13 -3.89
N THR A 160 13.50 -8.60 -3.00
CA THR A 160 14.13 -9.92 -3.14
C THR A 160 13.11 -11.05 -3.00
N VAL A 161 12.31 -11.03 -1.91
CA VAL A 161 11.31 -12.08 -1.64
C VAL A 161 10.33 -12.20 -2.81
N PHE A 162 9.84 -11.08 -3.30
CA PHE A 162 8.79 -11.07 -4.31
C PHE A 162 9.30 -11.45 -5.71
N LEU A 163 10.49 -10.96 -6.10
CA LEU A 163 11.11 -11.37 -7.37
C LEU A 163 11.38 -12.87 -7.41
N GLU A 164 11.82 -13.45 -6.30
CA GLU A 164 12.02 -14.90 -6.18
C GLU A 164 10.71 -15.68 -6.32
N LEU A 165 9.61 -15.21 -5.68
CA LEU A 165 8.29 -15.84 -5.80
C LEU A 165 7.76 -15.82 -7.24
N LEU A 166 7.98 -14.72 -7.96
CA LEU A 166 7.63 -14.61 -9.38
C LEU A 166 8.58 -15.39 -10.29
N GLY A 167 9.75 -15.84 -9.80
CA GLY A 167 10.78 -16.45 -10.62
C GLY A 167 11.55 -15.45 -11.49
N LEU A 168 11.51 -14.17 -11.11
CA LEU A 168 12.28 -13.11 -11.76
C LEU A 168 13.72 -13.08 -11.21
N PRO A 169 14.72 -12.72 -12.04
CA PRO A 169 16.10 -12.73 -11.59
C PRO A 169 16.39 -11.60 -10.61
N VAL A 170 16.72 -11.94 -9.37
CA VAL A 170 17.08 -10.99 -8.29
C VAL A 170 18.24 -10.10 -8.69
N SER A 171 19.16 -10.58 -9.56
CA SER A 171 20.26 -9.78 -10.10
C SER A 171 19.81 -8.55 -10.91
N ARG A 172 18.53 -8.49 -11.31
CA ARG A 172 17.91 -7.34 -11.98
C ARG A 172 17.05 -6.50 -11.02
N ALA A 173 17.15 -6.69 -9.71
CA ALA A 173 16.31 -5.97 -8.72
C ALA A 173 16.36 -4.45 -8.92
N THR A 174 17.52 -3.86 -9.15
CA THR A 174 17.66 -2.41 -9.41
C THR A 174 16.85 -1.95 -10.63
N GLU A 175 16.83 -2.73 -11.72
CA GLU A 175 15.99 -2.43 -12.89
C GLU A 175 14.50 -2.49 -12.52
N PHE A 176 14.09 -3.50 -11.77
CA PHE A 176 12.70 -3.68 -11.38
C PHE A 176 12.23 -2.60 -10.42
N VAL A 177 13.06 -2.19 -9.46
CA VAL A 177 12.77 -1.06 -8.58
C VAL A 177 12.59 0.24 -9.39
N ALA A 178 13.49 0.52 -10.34
CA ALA A 178 13.39 1.69 -11.21
C ALA A 178 12.11 1.68 -12.08
N LEU A 179 11.68 0.53 -12.58
CA LEU A 179 10.42 0.37 -13.32
C LEU A 179 9.21 0.62 -12.44
N LYS A 180 9.20 0.07 -11.23
CA LYS A 180 8.16 0.31 -10.22
C LYS A 180 8.07 1.81 -9.89
N ASP A 181 9.19 2.48 -9.65
CA ASP A 181 9.23 3.92 -9.35
C ASP A 181 8.74 4.77 -10.53
N GLY A 182 9.01 4.35 -11.75
CA GLY A 182 8.47 4.97 -12.96
C GLY A 182 6.94 4.91 -13.06
N ILE A 183 6.29 3.98 -12.38
CA ILE A 183 4.83 3.89 -12.26
C ILE A 183 4.32 4.69 -11.04
N ILE A 184 4.89 4.41 -9.87
CA ILE A 184 4.36 4.90 -8.59
C ILE A 184 4.75 6.36 -8.34
N ARG A 185 6.01 6.72 -8.63
CA ARG A 185 6.60 8.03 -8.35
C ARG A 185 7.37 8.60 -9.54
N PRO A 186 6.75 8.71 -10.74
CA PRO A 186 7.45 9.26 -11.89
C PRO A 186 7.88 10.71 -11.60
N PRO A 187 9.13 11.10 -11.91
CA PRO A 187 9.63 12.45 -11.65
C PRO A 187 9.11 13.46 -12.69
N ALA A 188 7.77 13.46 -12.88
CA ALA A 188 7.07 14.29 -13.85
C ALA A 188 6.70 15.65 -13.26
N ARG A 189 6.71 16.68 -14.10
CA ARG A 189 6.36 18.05 -13.74
C ARG A 189 4.95 18.43 -14.19
N THR A 190 4.41 17.70 -15.17
CA THR A 190 3.04 17.90 -15.69
C THR A 190 2.28 16.57 -15.70
N PRO A 191 0.94 16.60 -15.72
CA PRO A 191 0.11 15.40 -15.87
C PRO A 191 0.42 14.62 -17.16
N GLU A 192 0.70 15.30 -18.26
CA GLU A 192 1.03 14.70 -19.56
C GLU A 192 2.40 13.97 -19.51
N GLU A 193 3.42 14.60 -18.90
CA GLU A 193 4.71 13.97 -18.66
C GLU A 193 4.54 12.73 -17.77
N ARG A 194 3.71 12.84 -16.72
CA ARG A 194 3.39 11.73 -15.82
C ARG A 194 2.79 10.57 -16.58
N SER A 195 1.75 10.79 -17.38
CA SER A 195 1.12 9.75 -18.19
C SER A 195 2.12 9.08 -19.12
N ALA A 196 2.90 9.85 -19.85
CA ALA A 196 3.90 9.33 -20.79
C ALA A 196 4.97 8.47 -20.09
N MET A 197 5.44 8.88 -18.91
CA MET A 197 6.43 8.11 -18.12
C MET A 197 5.83 6.81 -17.59
N VAL A 198 4.60 6.85 -17.08
CA VAL A 198 3.85 5.69 -16.60
C VAL A 198 3.62 4.69 -17.74
N ASP A 199 3.21 5.16 -18.92
CA ASP A 199 2.99 4.31 -20.10
C ASP A 199 4.30 3.65 -20.56
N ALA A 200 5.40 4.40 -20.60
CA ALA A 200 6.70 3.87 -20.97
C ALA A 200 7.22 2.81 -19.99
N ALA A 201 7.08 3.06 -18.68
CA ALA A 201 7.46 2.11 -17.64
C ALA A 201 6.57 0.85 -17.71
N GLY A 202 5.26 1.01 -17.90
CA GLY A 202 4.32 -0.08 -18.08
C GLY A 202 4.67 -0.96 -19.29
N ALA A 203 4.94 -0.36 -20.44
CA ALA A 203 5.35 -1.10 -21.64
C ALA A 203 6.63 -1.91 -21.41
N ARG A 204 7.59 -1.36 -20.62
CA ARG A 204 8.83 -2.09 -20.30
C ARG A 204 8.56 -3.25 -19.34
N ILE A 205 7.67 -3.08 -18.34
CA ILE A 205 7.26 -4.18 -17.44
C ILE A 205 6.63 -5.31 -18.26
N TYR A 206 5.69 -5.00 -19.16
CA TYR A 206 5.09 -6.02 -20.05
C TYR A 206 6.15 -6.75 -20.88
N ALA A 207 7.12 -6.04 -21.45
CA ALA A 207 8.19 -6.66 -22.23
C ALA A 207 9.04 -7.63 -21.40
N VAL A 208 9.40 -7.25 -20.17
CA VAL A 208 10.16 -8.12 -19.25
C VAL A 208 9.35 -9.36 -18.85
N LEU A 209 8.07 -9.17 -18.52
CA LEU A 209 7.21 -10.29 -18.16
C LEU A 209 7.00 -11.25 -19.33
N GLN A 210 6.90 -10.72 -20.57
CA GLN A 210 6.81 -11.56 -21.77
C GLN A 210 8.09 -12.37 -22.00
N GLU A 211 9.30 -11.74 -21.86
CA GLU A 211 10.59 -12.44 -21.93
C GLU A 211 10.63 -13.65 -20.97
N VAL A 212 10.21 -13.44 -19.72
CA VAL A 212 10.22 -14.50 -18.70
C VAL A 212 9.16 -15.55 -18.96
N LEU A 213 7.97 -15.15 -19.40
CA LEU A 213 6.89 -16.08 -19.75
C LEU A 213 7.30 -17.01 -20.92
N ASP A 214 7.93 -16.46 -21.96
CA ASP A 214 8.44 -17.24 -23.11
C ASP A 214 9.48 -18.28 -22.65
N GLU A 215 10.41 -17.88 -21.75
CA GLU A 215 11.34 -18.83 -21.13
C GLU A 215 10.63 -19.95 -20.36
N ARG A 216 9.54 -19.64 -19.65
CA ARG A 216 8.81 -20.65 -18.86
C ARG A 216 7.93 -21.56 -19.70
N LEU A 217 7.47 -21.10 -20.86
CA LEU A 217 6.80 -21.96 -21.84
C LEU A 217 7.76 -23.01 -22.41
N GLU A 218 9.04 -22.65 -22.62
CA GLU A 218 10.07 -23.58 -23.11
C GLU A 218 10.65 -24.47 -22.00
N ALA A 219 10.89 -23.89 -20.80
CA ALA A 219 11.53 -24.55 -19.67
C ALA A 219 10.84 -24.15 -18.34
N PRO A 220 9.78 -24.87 -17.93
CA PRO A 220 9.08 -24.62 -16.66
C PRO A 220 10.02 -24.71 -15.45
N ARG A 221 9.76 -23.88 -14.42
CA ARG A 221 10.49 -23.85 -13.16
C ARG A 221 9.52 -23.96 -11.97
N ASP A 222 10.06 -24.09 -10.76
CA ASP A 222 9.26 -24.02 -9.53
C ASP A 222 9.07 -22.55 -9.11
N ASP A 223 8.22 -21.83 -9.86
CA ASP A 223 7.87 -20.41 -9.64
C ASP A 223 6.39 -20.14 -9.96
N PHE A 224 5.91 -18.95 -9.60
CA PHE A 224 4.51 -18.59 -9.81
C PHE A 224 4.14 -18.52 -11.29
N ILE A 225 5.01 -18.03 -12.16
CA ILE A 225 4.72 -17.92 -13.60
C ILE A 225 4.47 -19.30 -14.20
N SER A 226 5.36 -20.27 -13.93
CA SER A 226 5.17 -21.67 -14.35
C SER A 226 3.89 -22.27 -13.76
N GLY A 227 3.64 -21.98 -12.46
CA GLY A 227 2.43 -22.44 -11.79
C GLY A 227 1.16 -21.87 -12.40
N PHE A 228 1.14 -20.59 -12.82
CA PHE A 228 -0.01 -19.98 -13.50
C PHE A 228 -0.24 -20.53 -14.90
N LEU A 229 0.84 -20.77 -15.67
CA LEU A 229 0.74 -21.38 -17.00
C LEU A 229 0.13 -22.79 -16.97
N ASP A 230 0.33 -23.51 -15.86
CA ASP A 230 -0.17 -24.88 -15.67
C ASP A 230 -1.52 -24.93 -14.95
N ALA A 231 -1.96 -23.79 -14.42
CA ALA A 231 -3.17 -23.69 -13.61
C ALA A 231 -4.43 -23.84 -14.47
N GLU A 232 -5.41 -24.56 -13.92
CA GLU A 232 -6.72 -24.77 -14.51
C GLU A 232 -7.80 -24.33 -13.52
N VAL A 233 -8.72 -23.49 -13.98
CA VAL A 233 -9.85 -23.01 -13.20
C VAL A 233 -11.13 -23.36 -13.93
N ASP A 234 -11.98 -24.15 -13.27
CA ASP A 234 -13.28 -24.60 -13.80
C ASP A 234 -13.19 -25.30 -15.20
N GLY A 235 -12.06 -25.97 -15.48
CA GLY A 235 -11.78 -26.69 -16.71
C GLY A 235 -11.11 -25.84 -17.81
N GLU A 236 -10.78 -24.60 -17.53
CA GLU A 236 -10.07 -23.69 -18.44
C GLU A 236 -8.70 -23.30 -17.90
N ARG A 237 -7.69 -23.30 -18.75
CA ARG A 237 -6.35 -22.77 -18.42
C ARG A 237 -6.33 -21.26 -18.57
N LEU A 238 -5.46 -20.61 -17.79
CA LEU A 238 -5.18 -19.19 -18.00
C LEU A 238 -4.51 -18.98 -19.35
N THR A 239 -4.87 -17.92 -20.03
CA THR A 239 -4.15 -17.49 -21.23
C THR A 239 -2.81 -16.86 -20.86
N PRO A 240 -1.81 -16.85 -21.77
CA PRO A 240 -0.56 -16.15 -21.54
C PRO A 240 -0.75 -14.68 -21.13
N GLU A 241 -1.73 -13.99 -21.72
CA GLU A 241 -2.07 -12.60 -21.40
C GLU A 241 -2.62 -12.46 -19.98
N GLU A 242 -3.50 -13.37 -19.53
CA GLU A 242 -4.00 -13.38 -18.13
C GLU A 242 -2.86 -13.61 -17.14
N VAL A 243 -1.91 -14.49 -17.46
CA VAL A 243 -0.72 -14.71 -16.62
C VAL A 243 0.12 -13.44 -16.52
N ILE A 244 0.36 -12.73 -17.63
CA ILE A 244 1.09 -11.46 -17.63
C ILE A 244 0.35 -10.41 -16.80
N ASP A 245 -0.97 -10.27 -16.93
CA ASP A 245 -1.75 -9.27 -16.20
C ASP A 245 -1.80 -9.56 -14.69
N ILE A 246 -1.79 -10.82 -14.27
CA ILE A 246 -1.57 -11.24 -12.88
C ILE A 246 -0.17 -10.84 -12.40
N CYS A 247 0.86 -11.17 -13.18
CA CYS A 247 2.25 -10.89 -12.84
C CYS A 247 2.54 -9.39 -12.80
N TYR A 248 1.94 -8.61 -13.70
CA TYR A 248 2.04 -7.15 -13.69
C TYR A 248 1.49 -6.56 -12.40
N LEU A 249 0.29 -6.97 -12.00
CA LEU A 249 -0.28 -6.55 -10.72
C LEU A 249 0.63 -6.95 -9.55
N PHE A 250 1.10 -8.16 -9.53
CA PHE A 250 1.94 -8.67 -8.45
C PHE A 250 3.26 -7.91 -8.37
N PHE A 251 3.85 -7.58 -9.52
CA PHE A 251 5.05 -6.77 -9.59
C PHE A 251 4.89 -5.41 -8.90
N LEU A 252 3.79 -4.70 -9.15
CA LEU A 252 3.53 -3.41 -8.51
C LEU A 252 3.15 -3.55 -7.03
N ALA A 253 2.27 -4.51 -6.72
CA ALA A 253 1.72 -4.66 -5.37
C ALA A 253 2.75 -5.20 -4.36
N GLY A 254 3.67 -6.06 -4.79
CA GLY A 254 4.62 -6.75 -3.92
C GLY A 254 5.87 -5.95 -3.59
N LEU A 255 6.29 -5.03 -4.47
CA LEU A 255 7.58 -4.35 -4.34
C LEU A 255 7.56 -3.09 -3.46
N ASP A 256 6.41 -2.47 -3.23
CA ASP A 256 6.39 -1.13 -2.64
C ASP A 256 5.54 -1.02 -1.35
N THR A 257 4.51 -1.83 -1.20
CA THR A 257 3.58 -1.68 -0.06
C THR A 257 4.19 -2.14 1.27
N VAL A 258 4.98 -3.21 1.27
CA VAL A 258 5.71 -3.68 2.45
C VAL A 258 6.86 -2.72 2.77
N THR A 259 7.58 -2.25 1.76
CA THR A 259 8.60 -1.18 1.90
C THR A 259 8.03 0.03 2.63
N ALA A 260 6.91 0.57 2.15
CA ALA A 260 6.22 1.71 2.76
C ALA A 260 5.78 1.42 4.21
N SER A 261 5.29 0.19 4.47
CA SER A 261 4.91 -0.22 5.82
C SER A 261 6.11 -0.24 6.76
N LEU A 262 7.24 -0.81 6.33
CA LEU A 262 8.49 -0.86 7.10
C LEU A 262 9.02 0.54 7.41
N ASP A 263 9.07 1.41 6.39
CA ASP A 263 9.53 2.79 6.58
C ASP A 263 8.70 3.52 7.64
N CYS A 264 7.36 3.46 7.53
CA CYS A 264 6.46 4.10 8.48
C CYS A 264 6.59 3.53 9.89
N MET A 265 6.65 2.19 10.04
CA MET A 265 6.80 1.53 11.33
C MET A 265 8.13 1.89 12.00
N MET A 266 9.23 1.86 11.26
CA MET A 266 10.56 2.15 11.82
C MET A 266 10.74 3.64 12.13
N ALA A 267 10.21 4.53 11.30
CA ALA A 267 10.17 5.96 11.60
C ALA A 267 9.41 6.22 12.91
N ARG A 268 8.22 5.61 13.05
CA ARG A 268 7.45 5.74 14.28
C ARG A 268 8.21 5.23 15.50
N LEU A 269 8.76 4.03 15.44
CA LEU A 269 9.52 3.44 16.56
C LEU A 269 10.79 4.24 16.90
N ALA A 270 11.42 4.87 15.90
CA ALA A 270 12.55 5.77 16.10
C ALA A 270 12.15 7.08 16.83
N LEU A 271 10.94 7.59 16.55
CA LEU A 271 10.38 8.80 17.15
C LEU A 271 9.69 8.53 18.49
N HIS A 272 9.28 7.28 18.79
CA HIS A 272 8.57 6.88 20.00
C HIS A 272 9.34 5.82 20.83
N PRO A 273 10.36 6.22 21.61
CA PRO A 273 11.24 5.29 22.32
C PRO A 273 10.52 4.33 23.28
N ALA A 274 9.40 4.73 23.85
CA ALA A 274 8.63 3.87 24.76
C ALA A 274 8.00 2.67 24.01
N GLU A 275 7.43 2.92 22.84
CA GLU A 275 6.88 1.88 21.97
C GLU A 275 8.00 0.95 21.49
N ARG A 276 9.12 1.51 21.02
CA ARG A 276 10.30 0.73 20.59
C ARG A 276 10.81 -0.20 21.68
N ARG A 277 11.03 0.30 22.91
CA ARG A 277 11.50 -0.50 24.04
C ARG A 277 10.52 -1.60 24.40
N ARG A 278 9.22 -1.33 24.31
CA ARG A 278 8.18 -2.35 24.57
C ARG A 278 8.34 -3.56 23.65
N LEU A 279 8.70 -3.34 22.36
CA LEU A 279 8.95 -4.43 21.40
C LEU A 279 10.28 -5.13 21.68
N ALA A 280 11.33 -4.37 22.00
CA ALA A 280 12.66 -4.93 22.28
C ALA A 280 12.67 -5.77 23.57
N ASP A 281 11.98 -5.31 24.61
CA ASP A 281 11.92 -6.00 25.92
C ASP A 281 11.03 -7.26 25.88
N ASP A 282 9.99 -7.26 25.05
CA ASP A 282 9.06 -8.37 24.91
C ASP A 282 8.67 -8.61 23.44
N PRO A 283 9.46 -9.37 22.68
CA PRO A 283 9.15 -9.66 21.27
C PRO A 283 7.81 -10.35 21.03
N SER A 284 7.16 -10.92 22.06
CA SER A 284 5.85 -11.57 21.92
C SER A 284 4.72 -10.57 21.56
N VAL A 285 4.94 -9.27 21.74
CA VAL A 285 3.98 -8.23 21.36
C VAL A 285 4.10 -7.81 19.89
N ILE A 286 5.21 -8.13 19.22
CA ILE A 286 5.47 -7.72 17.83
C ILE A 286 4.32 -8.03 16.88
N PRO A 287 3.68 -9.22 16.92
CA PRO A 287 2.54 -9.49 16.05
C PRO A 287 1.35 -8.51 16.25
N HIS A 288 1.10 -8.09 17.50
CA HIS A 288 0.03 -7.09 17.79
C HIS A 288 0.47 -5.69 17.39
N ALA A 289 1.72 -5.33 17.63
CA ALA A 289 2.28 -4.06 17.24
C ALA A 289 2.26 -3.87 15.71
N VAL A 290 2.52 -4.92 14.92
CA VAL A 290 2.39 -4.88 13.45
C VAL A 290 0.97 -4.52 13.03
N GLU A 291 -0.07 -5.17 13.60
CA GLU A 291 -1.45 -4.85 13.27
C GLU A 291 -1.83 -3.41 13.67
N GLU A 292 -1.38 -2.97 14.85
CA GLU A 292 -1.67 -1.61 15.32
C GLU A 292 -0.98 -0.53 14.49
N MET A 293 0.29 -0.73 14.16
CA MET A 293 1.00 0.20 13.29
C MET A 293 0.43 0.22 11.87
N LEU A 294 0.00 -0.93 11.32
CA LEU A 294 -0.74 -0.98 10.05
C LEU A 294 -2.06 -0.22 10.12
N ARG A 295 -2.78 -0.32 11.25
CA ARG A 295 -4.01 0.44 11.47
C ARG A 295 -3.73 1.95 11.42
N TRP A 296 -2.77 2.40 12.19
CA TRP A 296 -2.54 3.82 12.42
C TRP A 296 -1.83 4.50 11.23
N GLU A 297 -0.81 3.87 10.65
CA GLU A 297 -0.06 4.40 9.51
C GLU A 297 -0.81 4.24 8.19
N THR A 298 -1.49 3.10 8.01
CA THR A 298 -2.21 2.74 6.78
C THR A 298 -1.46 3.17 5.52
N PRO A 299 -0.34 2.53 5.15
CA PRO A 299 0.54 3.00 4.08
C PRO A 299 -0.18 3.20 2.74
N VAL A 300 -1.10 2.29 2.36
CA VAL A 300 -2.04 2.51 1.26
C VAL A 300 -3.21 3.32 1.80
N THR A 301 -3.13 4.65 1.68
CA THR A 301 -4.06 5.57 2.35
C THR A 301 -5.48 5.48 1.81
N SER A 302 -5.65 5.16 0.53
CA SER A 302 -6.97 5.04 -0.11
C SER A 302 -6.97 4.07 -1.28
N VAL A 303 -8.18 3.61 -1.65
CA VAL A 303 -8.45 2.85 -2.87
C VAL A 303 -9.62 3.47 -3.62
N VAL A 304 -9.69 3.22 -4.93
CA VAL A 304 -10.69 3.85 -5.80
C VAL A 304 -11.75 2.83 -6.23
N ARG A 305 -12.98 3.31 -6.38
CA ARG A 305 -14.11 2.60 -7.00
C ARG A 305 -14.81 3.53 -7.98
N VAL A 306 -15.60 2.93 -8.85
CA VAL A 306 -16.49 3.65 -9.77
C VAL A 306 -17.90 3.12 -9.59
N THR A 307 -18.87 4.00 -9.44
CA THR A 307 -20.29 3.62 -9.33
C THR A 307 -20.80 3.02 -10.64
N THR A 308 -21.55 1.93 -10.54
CA THR A 308 -22.16 1.25 -11.70
C THR A 308 -23.56 1.79 -12.02
N GLN A 309 -24.16 2.46 -11.07
CA GLN A 309 -25.53 3.00 -11.14
C GLN A 309 -25.68 4.19 -10.18
N ASP A 310 -26.75 4.98 -10.37
CA ASP A 310 -27.14 5.96 -9.36
C ASP A 310 -27.38 5.27 -8.02
N THR A 311 -26.78 5.80 -6.98
CA THR A 311 -26.80 5.20 -5.65
C THR A 311 -26.83 6.28 -4.55
N GLU A 312 -26.95 5.84 -3.32
CA GLU A 312 -26.92 6.68 -2.13
C GLU A 312 -26.01 6.06 -1.07
N LEU A 313 -25.14 6.86 -0.47
CA LEU A 313 -24.31 6.46 0.65
C LEU A 313 -24.56 7.38 1.84
N SER A 314 -25.14 6.84 2.92
CA SER A 314 -25.47 7.57 4.15
C SER A 314 -26.25 8.88 3.91
N GLY A 315 -27.24 8.85 2.99
CA GLY A 315 -28.07 10.00 2.64
C GLY A 315 -27.49 10.94 1.58
N CYS A 316 -26.29 10.64 1.06
CA CYS A 316 -25.64 11.42 0.01
C CYS A 316 -25.81 10.72 -1.35
N PRO A 317 -26.47 11.35 -2.34
CA PRO A 317 -26.61 10.77 -3.67
C PRO A 317 -25.28 10.80 -4.42
N ILE A 318 -24.99 9.73 -5.17
CA ILE A 318 -23.82 9.57 -6.05
C ILE A 318 -24.36 9.06 -7.39
N ALA A 319 -24.06 9.75 -8.48
CA ALA A 319 -24.51 9.34 -9.80
C ALA A 319 -23.72 8.12 -10.31
N ALA A 320 -24.25 7.46 -11.35
CA ALA A 320 -23.51 6.42 -12.08
C ALA A 320 -22.26 7.01 -12.73
N ASP A 321 -21.23 6.18 -12.86
CA ASP A 321 -19.93 6.55 -13.45
C ASP A 321 -19.08 7.56 -12.64
N GLU A 322 -19.49 7.89 -11.41
CA GLU A 322 -18.71 8.74 -10.53
C GLU A 322 -17.60 7.98 -9.79
N VAL A 323 -16.53 8.70 -9.45
CA VAL A 323 -15.37 8.14 -8.76
C VAL A 323 -15.54 8.24 -7.25
N VAL A 324 -15.39 7.12 -6.55
CA VAL A 324 -15.42 7.04 -5.09
C VAL A 324 -14.03 6.70 -4.56
N SER A 325 -13.38 7.63 -3.89
CA SER A 325 -12.12 7.43 -3.17
C SER A 325 -12.41 6.98 -1.74
N VAL A 326 -12.06 5.75 -1.45
CA VAL A 326 -12.28 5.09 -0.16
C VAL A 326 -11.05 5.29 0.71
N VAL A 327 -11.11 6.22 1.68
CA VAL A 327 -9.97 6.65 2.48
C VAL A 327 -9.78 5.72 3.68
N LEU A 328 -8.97 4.66 3.49
CA LEU A 328 -8.72 3.60 4.47
C LEU A 328 -8.06 4.15 5.74
N GLY A 329 -7.09 5.07 5.61
CA GLY A 329 -6.42 5.69 6.75
C GLY A 329 -7.39 6.46 7.64
N SER A 330 -8.39 7.14 7.05
CA SER A 330 -9.45 7.81 7.78
C SER A 330 -10.34 6.81 8.54
N ALA A 331 -10.75 5.73 7.89
CA ALA A 331 -11.57 4.69 8.52
C ALA A 331 -10.85 3.98 9.67
N ASN A 332 -9.55 3.80 9.56
CA ASN A 332 -8.71 3.15 10.57
C ASN A 332 -8.46 4.01 11.81
N THR A 333 -8.74 5.30 11.72
CA THR A 333 -8.64 6.27 12.84
C THR A 333 -9.98 6.91 13.19
N ASP A 334 -11.10 6.28 12.77
CA ASP A 334 -12.45 6.78 13.05
C ASP A 334 -12.85 6.48 14.50
N GLU A 335 -13.05 7.51 15.28
CA GLU A 335 -13.48 7.46 16.70
C GLU A 335 -14.87 6.82 16.91
N ARG A 336 -15.65 6.67 15.82
CA ARG A 336 -16.94 5.95 15.83
C ARG A 336 -16.77 4.44 15.81
N ALA A 337 -15.59 3.95 15.45
CA ALA A 337 -15.27 2.53 15.28
C ALA A 337 -14.16 2.03 16.20
N TRP A 338 -13.33 2.96 16.70
CA TRP A 338 -12.13 2.64 17.47
C TRP A 338 -12.09 3.41 18.77
N ASP A 339 -11.95 2.71 19.89
CA ASP A 339 -11.62 3.34 21.15
C ASP A 339 -10.19 3.89 21.07
N GLU A 340 -9.98 5.14 21.53
CA GLU A 340 -8.71 5.84 21.44
C GLU A 340 -8.11 5.79 20.02
N ALA A 341 -8.92 6.12 19.00
CA ALA A 341 -8.64 5.93 17.58
C ALA A 341 -7.32 6.55 17.12
N GLU A 342 -6.92 7.67 17.69
CA GLU A 342 -5.70 8.41 17.34
C GLU A 342 -4.47 8.04 18.19
N ALA A 343 -4.66 7.22 19.23
CA ALA A 343 -3.56 6.65 19.97
C ALA A 343 -3.06 5.35 19.30
N VAL A 344 -1.78 5.08 19.45
CA VAL A 344 -1.20 3.78 19.09
C VAL A 344 -1.03 2.96 20.37
N ASP A 345 -1.64 1.80 20.38
CA ASP A 345 -1.55 0.81 21.46
C ASP A 345 -0.95 -0.48 20.90
N VAL A 346 0.36 -0.65 21.05
CA VAL A 346 1.09 -1.83 20.56
C VAL A 346 0.64 -3.15 21.21
N ASP A 347 -0.10 -3.08 22.31
CA ASP A 347 -0.71 -4.23 22.99
C ASP A 347 -2.17 -4.47 22.60
N ARG A 348 -2.74 -3.71 21.65
CA ARG A 348 -4.12 -3.86 21.18
C ARG A 348 -4.40 -5.25 20.64
N ARG A 349 -5.23 -6.02 21.35
CA ARG A 349 -5.49 -7.44 21.06
C ARG A 349 -6.47 -7.67 19.90
N VAL A 350 -7.46 -6.81 19.76
CA VAL A 350 -8.48 -6.93 18.70
C VAL A 350 -8.31 -5.76 17.74
N ASN A 351 -7.85 -6.06 16.54
CA ASN A 351 -7.52 -5.05 15.55
C ASN A 351 -8.12 -5.42 14.18
N LYS A 352 -9.34 -4.92 13.91
CA LYS A 352 -10.07 -5.17 12.65
C LYS A 352 -9.84 -4.04 11.65
N HIS A 353 -8.58 -3.62 11.51
CA HIS A 353 -8.23 -2.54 10.61
C HIS A 353 -8.46 -2.86 9.13
N LEU A 354 -8.56 -1.81 8.32
CA LEU A 354 -8.81 -1.86 6.88
C LEU A 354 -7.54 -1.58 6.05
N ALA A 355 -6.34 -1.63 6.63
CA ALA A 355 -5.09 -1.40 5.89
C ALA A 355 -4.89 -2.41 4.74
N PHE A 356 -5.49 -3.59 4.83
CA PHE A 356 -5.54 -4.59 3.76
C PHE A 356 -6.85 -4.54 2.95
N GLY A 357 -7.61 -3.45 3.03
CA GLY A 357 -8.92 -3.35 2.42
C GLY A 357 -9.97 -4.26 3.05
N GLY A 358 -11.04 -4.53 2.32
CA GLY A 358 -12.18 -5.35 2.74
C GLY A 358 -12.98 -5.91 1.57
N GLY A 359 -13.97 -6.74 1.86
CA GLY A 359 -14.81 -7.35 0.83
C GLY A 359 -14.05 -8.34 -0.04
N VAL A 360 -14.50 -8.51 -1.28
CA VAL A 360 -13.94 -9.49 -2.22
C VAL A 360 -12.51 -9.16 -2.63
N HIS A 361 -12.15 -7.88 -2.67
CA HIS A 361 -10.81 -7.39 -3.02
C HIS A 361 -9.87 -7.26 -1.83
N ARG A 362 -10.17 -7.88 -0.68
CA ARG A 362 -9.23 -7.89 0.45
C ARG A 362 -7.86 -8.38 -0.02
N CYS A 363 -6.80 -7.69 0.43
CA CYS A 363 -5.41 -7.95 0.01
C CYS A 363 -5.06 -9.44 0.06
N LEU A 364 -4.63 -9.96 -1.10
CA LEU A 364 -4.21 -11.35 -1.27
C LEU A 364 -2.92 -11.64 -0.50
N GLY A 365 -1.94 -10.70 -0.55
CA GLY A 365 -0.63 -10.82 0.09
C GLY A 365 -0.60 -10.54 1.58
N SER A 366 -1.76 -10.35 2.24
CA SER A 366 -1.81 -9.91 3.64
C SER A 366 -1.09 -10.81 4.65
N HIS A 367 -0.97 -12.12 4.37
CA HIS A 367 -0.22 -13.05 5.23
C HIS A 367 1.29 -12.97 4.98
N LEU A 368 1.70 -12.77 3.73
CA LEU A 368 3.11 -12.54 3.39
C LEU A 368 3.62 -11.24 4.02
N ALA A 369 2.90 -10.14 3.81
CA ALA A 369 3.25 -8.84 4.39
C ALA A 369 3.40 -8.91 5.93
N ARG A 370 2.45 -9.55 6.63
CA ARG A 370 2.53 -9.73 8.08
C ARG A 370 3.76 -10.53 8.51
N MET A 371 4.11 -11.56 7.78
CA MET A 371 5.28 -12.36 8.06
C MET A 371 6.57 -11.54 7.87
N GLU A 372 6.70 -10.82 6.76
CA GLU A 372 7.86 -9.96 6.49
C GLU A 372 8.01 -8.87 7.54
N LEU A 373 6.94 -8.11 7.84
CA LEU A 373 6.94 -7.05 8.85
C LEU A 373 7.33 -7.57 10.23
N ARG A 374 6.76 -8.70 10.65
CA ARG A 374 7.09 -9.34 11.93
C ARG A 374 8.55 -9.75 11.99
N VAL A 375 9.04 -10.47 10.98
CA VAL A 375 10.41 -10.98 10.95
C VAL A 375 11.43 -9.84 10.99
N VAL A 376 11.17 -8.75 10.26
CA VAL A 376 12.04 -7.56 10.31
C VAL A 376 12.11 -6.97 11.71
N LEU A 377 10.95 -6.76 12.35
CA LEU A 377 10.94 -6.19 13.69
C LEU A 377 11.61 -7.10 14.72
N GLU A 378 11.46 -8.42 14.60
CA GLU A 378 12.13 -9.40 15.46
C GLU A 378 13.65 -9.34 15.28
N GLU A 379 14.15 -9.44 14.05
CA GLU A 379 15.59 -9.51 13.75
C GLU A 379 16.30 -8.16 14.00
N TRP A 380 15.64 -7.04 13.66
CA TRP A 380 16.19 -5.71 13.91
C TRP A 380 16.36 -5.44 15.41
N HIS A 381 15.29 -5.61 16.20
CA HIS A 381 15.33 -5.30 17.63
C HIS A 381 16.21 -6.26 18.44
N ALA A 382 16.43 -7.48 17.95
CA ALA A 382 17.38 -8.41 18.56
C ALA A 382 18.85 -7.93 18.47
N ARG A 383 19.18 -7.11 17.45
CA ARG A 383 20.55 -6.63 17.19
C ARG A 383 20.72 -5.13 17.50
N ILE A 384 19.72 -4.34 17.13
CA ILE A 384 19.73 -2.87 17.24
C ILE A 384 18.47 -2.42 18.01
N PRO A 385 18.40 -2.64 19.33
CA PRO A 385 17.21 -2.32 20.14
C PRO A 385 17.04 -0.81 20.38
N GLU A 386 18.13 -0.04 20.34
CA GLU A 386 18.10 1.40 20.55
C GLU A 386 18.56 2.15 19.29
N TYR A 387 17.69 2.95 18.74
CA TYR A 387 17.95 3.76 17.54
C TYR A 387 17.03 4.98 17.52
N ARG A 388 17.37 5.98 16.73
CA ARG A 388 16.61 7.22 16.60
C ARG A 388 16.83 7.87 15.24
N VAL A 389 15.93 8.77 14.86
CA VAL A 389 16.18 9.73 13.77
C VAL A 389 17.21 10.75 14.27
N PRO A 390 18.24 11.11 13.49
CA PRO A 390 19.21 12.13 13.88
C PRO A 390 18.53 13.47 14.21
N GLU A 391 19.10 14.21 15.15
CA GLU A 391 18.56 15.51 15.56
C GLU A 391 18.54 16.50 14.39
N GLY A 392 17.44 17.23 14.23
CA GLY A 392 17.26 18.21 13.15
C GLY A 392 16.85 17.63 11.79
N VAL A 393 16.71 16.31 11.67
CA VAL A 393 16.17 15.68 10.47
C VAL A 393 14.65 15.68 10.52
N GLU A 394 14.03 16.24 9.51
CA GLU A 394 12.59 16.12 9.24
C GLU A 394 12.35 15.04 8.20
N LEU A 395 11.50 14.06 8.54
CA LEU A 395 11.14 12.98 7.63
C LEU A 395 10.11 13.45 6.61
N ASP A 396 10.35 13.11 5.34
CA ASP A 396 9.45 13.43 4.24
C ASP A 396 8.62 12.18 3.86
N TYR A 397 7.30 12.31 3.96
CA TYR A 397 6.36 11.24 3.66
C TYR A 397 5.71 11.48 2.29
N SER A 398 5.81 10.49 1.41
CA SER A 398 5.14 10.53 0.11
C SER A 398 3.61 10.53 0.27
N PRO A 399 2.88 11.29 -0.55
CA PRO A 399 1.41 11.23 -0.59
C PRO A 399 0.93 9.94 -1.28
N GLY A 400 -0.30 9.52 -0.97
CA GLY A 400 -0.96 8.37 -1.61
C GLY A 400 -0.49 7.04 -1.06
N LEU A 401 0.65 6.54 -1.52
CA LEU A 401 1.40 5.48 -0.84
C LEU A 401 2.37 6.15 0.13
N ARG A 402 2.05 6.06 1.42
CA ARG A 402 2.76 6.73 2.50
C ARG A 402 4.09 6.02 2.78
N GLN A 403 5.19 6.59 2.33
CA GLN A 403 6.53 6.02 2.37
C GLN A 403 7.56 7.10 2.69
N ILE A 404 8.72 6.71 3.21
CA ILE A 404 9.85 7.58 3.54
C ILE A 404 11.09 7.04 2.80
N ALA A 405 11.40 7.62 1.65
CA ALA A 405 12.52 7.15 0.81
C ALA A 405 13.91 7.50 1.38
N ASP A 406 13.98 8.48 2.29
CA ASP A 406 15.20 8.81 3.03
C ASP A 406 14.92 8.74 4.53
N LEU A 407 15.19 7.56 5.12
CA LEU A 407 14.99 7.28 6.54
C LEU A 407 16.34 7.04 7.24
N PRO A 408 17.06 8.11 7.61
CA PRO A 408 18.28 7.96 8.38
C PRO A 408 17.98 7.53 9.81
N LEU A 409 18.60 6.44 10.24
CA LEU A 409 18.59 5.97 11.62
C LEU A 409 20.01 5.91 12.16
N VAL A 410 20.18 6.24 13.43
CA VAL A 410 21.45 6.15 14.16
C VAL A 410 21.23 5.48 15.52
N TRP A 411 22.24 4.71 15.97
CA TRP A 411 22.23 3.96 17.23
C TRP A 411 23.56 4.03 17.97
#